data_7be5d5881e59e52c94eff373fa74adc4
#
_entry.id   7be5d5881e59e52c94eff373fa74adc4
#
_cell.length_a   1.000
_cell.length_b   1.000
_cell.length_c   1.000
_cell.angle_alpha   90.00
_cell.angle_beta   90.00
_cell.angle_gamma   90.00
#
_symmetry.space_group_name_H-M   'P 1'
#
loop_
_entity.id
_entity.type
_entity.pdbx_description
1 polymer ?
#
loop_
_entity_poly.entity_id
_entity_poly.type
_entity_poly.pdbx_seq_one_letter_code
_entity_poly.pdbx_strand_id
1 'polypeptide(L)'
;MIQIAIVDDESRQIRFIQQSIQKFFRQKNREDDYRIDTFHSGESLLMSSRRYDLIFLDIQMNGMDGIETAKKIRTWDRKVCVIYVSNYTEKMAASFTVHPFSFLPKPIRQSDIYKNLEDFLLYTQPEEPKTRLVFQTLEEQISVNMEDIFYFEYSQNRRVKLVTTTGFWYLSSSMKSLEKQMQAYSFLMPHKSFLVNPGQILSFGAEIQMKNHEMIPIAKNRRKQVHEQISAYLHNSLNINWRD
;
A
#
# COMPACT_ATOMS: atom_id res chain seq x y z
N MET A 1 14.35 9.54 0.40
CA MET A 1 14.45 10.58 -0.65
C MET A 1 14.24 9.89 -2.00
N ILE A 2 13.18 10.26 -2.72
CA ILE A 2 12.76 9.68 -3.99
C ILE A 2 13.65 10.21 -5.11
N GLN A 3 14.23 9.33 -5.92
CA GLN A 3 15.04 9.68 -7.07
C GLN A 3 14.18 9.66 -8.34
N ILE A 4 14.01 10.80 -9.00
CA ILE A 4 13.14 10.94 -10.17
C ILE A 4 14.02 11.32 -11.37
N ALA A 5 13.86 10.61 -12.48
CA ALA A 5 14.44 11.00 -13.76
C ALA A 5 13.35 11.52 -14.71
N ILE A 6 13.69 12.54 -15.50
CA ILE A 6 12.86 13.02 -16.60
C ILE A 6 13.71 12.94 -17.86
N VAL A 7 13.21 12.22 -18.87
CA VAL A 7 13.95 11.94 -20.11
C VAL A 7 13.08 12.32 -21.32
N ASP A 8 13.46 13.37 -22.03
CA ASP A 8 12.76 13.87 -23.22
C ASP A 8 13.74 14.75 -24.01
N ASP A 9 13.80 14.65 -25.33
CA ASP A 9 14.70 15.48 -26.15
C ASP A 9 14.21 16.94 -26.25
N GLU A 10 12.95 17.20 -25.90
CA GLU A 10 12.37 18.53 -25.82
C GLU A 10 12.56 19.19 -24.44
N SER A 11 13.48 20.15 -24.30
CA SER A 11 13.70 20.90 -23.04
C SER A 11 12.42 21.56 -22.47
N ARG A 12 11.41 21.85 -23.31
CA ARG A 12 10.13 22.42 -22.87
C ARG A 12 9.33 21.39 -22.07
N GLN A 13 9.30 20.15 -22.53
CA GLN A 13 8.60 19.05 -21.84
C GLN A 13 9.27 18.73 -20.50
N ILE A 14 10.59 18.64 -20.50
CA ILE A 14 11.36 18.46 -19.25
C ILE A 14 11.00 19.52 -18.23
N ARG A 15 11.05 20.81 -18.61
CA ARG A 15 10.71 21.91 -17.70
C ARG A 15 9.27 21.82 -17.17
N PHE A 16 8.31 21.49 -18.03
CA PHE A 16 6.91 21.38 -17.63
C PHE A 16 6.69 20.27 -16.61
N ILE A 17 7.26 19.07 -16.85
CA ILE A 17 7.16 17.94 -15.93
C ILE A 17 7.86 18.29 -14.61
N GLN A 18 9.08 18.84 -14.67
CA GLN A 18 9.86 19.24 -13.50
C GLN A 18 9.10 20.25 -12.62
N GLN A 19 8.56 21.32 -13.23
CA GLN A 19 7.76 22.31 -12.49
C GLN A 19 6.49 21.72 -11.86
N SER A 20 5.86 20.79 -12.56
CA SER A 20 4.67 20.09 -12.06
C SER A 20 5.00 19.23 -10.84
N ILE A 21 6.11 18.48 -10.89
CA ILE A 21 6.59 17.66 -9.76
C ILE A 21 6.94 18.56 -8.57
N GLN A 22 7.69 19.65 -8.78
CA GLN A 22 8.05 20.59 -7.74
C GLN A 22 6.82 21.20 -7.05
N LYS A 23 5.81 21.60 -7.84
CA LYS A 23 4.57 22.16 -7.32
C LYS A 23 3.77 21.14 -6.53
N PHE A 24 3.72 19.88 -6.99
CA PHE A 24 3.06 18.77 -6.30
C PHE A 24 3.65 18.55 -4.90
N PHE A 25 4.96 18.38 -4.81
CA PHE A 25 5.63 18.14 -3.52
C PHE A 25 5.55 19.35 -2.59
N ARG A 26 5.61 20.58 -3.13
CA ARG A 26 5.41 21.81 -2.34
C ARG A 26 4.03 21.88 -1.72
N GLN A 27 2.98 21.54 -2.46
CA GLN A 27 1.60 21.53 -1.93
C GLN A 27 1.42 20.50 -0.79
N LYS A 28 2.28 19.51 -0.71
CA LYS A 28 2.27 18.48 0.33
C LYS A 28 3.31 18.75 1.45
N ASN A 29 4.01 19.89 1.43
CA ASN A 29 5.10 20.27 2.36
C ASN A 29 6.20 19.18 2.42
N ARG A 30 6.61 18.65 1.26
CA ARG A 30 7.55 17.52 1.10
C ARG A 30 8.69 17.84 0.12
N GLU A 31 9.17 19.10 0.11
CA GLU A 31 10.19 19.55 -0.84
C GLU A 31 11.53 18.84 -0.69
N ASP A 32 11.84 18.34 0.50
CA ASP A 32 13.09 17.63 0.80
C ASP A 32 13.02 16.11 0.52
N ASP A 33 11.85 15.60 0.13
CA ASP A 33 11.61 14.16 -0.02
C ASP A 33 12.05 13.60 -1.36
N TYR A 34 12.41 14.45 -2.34
CA TYR A 34 12.72 14.02 -3.69
C TYR A 34 13.93 14.76 -4.29
N ARG A 35 14.48 14.16 -5.34
CA ARG A 35 15.50 14.75 -6.22
C ARG A 35 15.12 14.48 -7.67
N ILE A 36 15.35 15.45 -8.55
CA ILE A 36 15.09 15.34 -9.99
C ILE A 36 16.41 15.47 -10.74
N ASP A 37 16.71 14.49 -11.58
CA ASP A 37 17.72 14.59 -12.62
C ASP A 37 17.02 14.61 -14.00
N THR A 38 17.59 15.34 -14.97
CA THR A 38 17.00 15.51 -16.30
C THR A 38 17.98 15.04 -17.37
N PHE A 39 17.44 14.41 -18.41
CA PHE A 39 18.22 13.82 -19.52
C PHE A 39 17.54 14.14 -20.84
N HIS A 40 18.36 14.36 -21.87
CA HIS A 40 17.88 14.66 -23.23
C HIS A 40 17.91 13.44 -24.16
N SER A 41 18.31 12.27 -23.66
CA SER A 41 18.28 11.01 -24.42
C SER A 41 18.30 9.80 -23.52
N GLY A 42 17.88 8.63 -24.05
CA GLY A 42 17.96 7.37 -23.33
C GLY A 42 19.40 6.97 -22.99
N GLU A 43 20.34 7.25 -23.88
CA GLU A 43 21.77 6.97 -23.69
C GLU A 43 22.33 7.74 -22.48
N SER A 44 21.97 9.03 -22.37
CA SER A 44 22.44 9.87 -21.25
C SER A 44 21.89 9.38 -19.89
N LEU A 45 20.65 8.89 -19.88
CA LEU A 45 20.10 8.24 -18.68
C LEU A 45 20.87 6.95 -18.34
N LEU A 46 21.11 6.08 -19.33
CA LEU A 46 21.81 4.81 -19.14
C LEU A 46 23.28 4.98 -18.70
N MET A 47 23.91 6.08 -19.06
CA MET A 47 25.27 6.46 -18.60
C MET A 47 25.28 6.99 -17.16
N SER A 48 24.13 7.33 -16.59
CA SER A 48 24.06 7.77 -15.20
C SER A 48 24.38 6.61 -14.27
N SER A 49 25.26 6.84 -13.31
CA SER A 49 25.57 5.87 -12.25
C SER A 49 24.48 5.79 -11.16
N ARG A 50 23.45 6.62 -11.25
CA ARG A 50 22.38 6.69 -10.26
C ARG A 50 21.26 5.70 -10.58
N ARG A 51 20.60 5.25 -9.52
CA ARG A 51 19.34 4.53 -9.62
C ARG A 51 18.19 5.48 -9.37
N TYR A 52 17.08 5.24 -10.05
CA TYR A 52 15.87 6.05 -9.95
C TYR A 52 14.71 5.19 -9.47
N ASP A 53 13.82 5.80 -8.68
CA ASP A 53 12.59 5.16 -8.21
C ASP A 53 11.47 5.38 -9.24
N LEU A 54 11.51 6.52 -9.94
CA LEU A 54 10.51 6.93 -10.92
C LEU A 54 11.19 7.57 -12.14
N ILE A 55 10.78 7.16 -13.35
CA ILE A 55 11.28 7.72 -14.61
C ILE A 55 10.08 8.16 -15.45
N PHE A 56 10.03 9.46 -15.78
CA PHE A 56 9.21 9.97 -16.87
C PHE A 56 10.03 9.85 -18.15
N LEU A 57 9.56 9.08 -19.12
CA LEU A 57 10.35 8.70 -20.29
C LEU A 57 9.55 8.94 -21.57
N ASP A 58 10.03 9.85 -22.41
CA ASP A 58 9.46 9.96 -23.75
C ASP A 58 9.80 8.70 -24.58
N ILE A 59 8.81 8.25 -25.34
CA ILE A 59 9.01 7.13 -26.29
C ILE A 59 9.76 7.60 -27.52
N GLN A 60 9.43 8.80 -28.02
CA GLN A 60 10.02 9.34 -29.25
C GLN A 60 11.15 10.31 -28.95
N MET A 61 12.35 9.84 -29.04
CA MET A 61 13.58 10.65 -28.93
C MET A 61 14.50 10.37 -30.07
N ASN A 62 15.36 11.35 -30.38
CA ASN A 62 16.46 11.14 -31.32
C ASN A 62 17.45 10.09 -30.77
N GLY A 63 17.85 9.13 -31.59
CA GLY A 63 18.74 8.03 -31.18
C GLY A 63 17.96 6.85 -30.62
N MET A 64 18.27 6.43 -29.39
CA MET A 64 17.59 5.32 -28.72
C MET A 64 16.22 5.75 -28.26
N ASP A 65 15.17 5.03 -28.70
CA ASP A 65 13.81 5.32 -28.25
C ASP A 65 13.57 4.92 -26.78
N GLY A 66 12.48 5.46 -26.20
CA GLY A 66 12.15 5.20 -24.79
C GLY A 66 11.83 3.74 -24.50
N ILE A 67 11.30 2.98 -25.46
CA ILE A 67 10.98 1.56 -25.25
C ILE A 67 12.29 0.75 -25.17
N GLU A 68 13.23 1.02 -26.06
CA GLU A 68 14.55 0.39 -26.03
C GLU A 68 15.31 0.77 -24.76
N THR A 69 15.25 2.05 -24.37
CA THR A 69 15.82 2.55 -23.12
C THR A 69 15.28 1.78 -21.91
N ALA A 70 13.96 1.65 -21.81
CA ALA A 70 13.33 0.92 -20.71
C ALA A 70 13.66 -0.58 -20.72
N LYS A 71 13.75 -1.23 -21.91
CA LYS A 71 14.20 -2.62 -22.01
C LYS A 71 15.60 -2.80 -21.43
N LYS A 72 16.53 -1.89 -21.74
CA LYS A 72 17.88 -1.93 -21.17
C LYS A 72 17.84 -1.74 -19.65
N ILE A 73 17.04 -0.79 -19.13
CA ILE A 73 16.87 -0.61 -17.68
C ILE A 73 16.36 -1.90 -17.04
N ARG A 74 15.37 -2.58 -17.62
CA ARG A 74 14.79 -3.82 -17.07
C ARG A 74 15.78 -4.98 -17.00
N THR A 75 16.91 -4.95 -17.69
CA THR A 75 17.95 -5.98 -17.56
C THR A 75 18.63 -5.96 -16.18
N TRP A 76 18.68 -4.81 -15.51
CA TRP A 76 19.35 -4.63 -14.22
C TRP A 76 18.46 -4.01 -13.13
N ASP A 77 17.33 -3.38 -13.49
CA ASP A 77 16.34 -2.86 -12.54
C ASP A 77 14.92 -3.17 -13.00
N ARG A 78 14.30 -4.14 -12.32
CA ARG A 78 12.90 -4.53 -12.57
C ARG A 78 11.89 -3.74 -11.74
N LYS A 79 12.34 -2.99 -10.73
CA LYS A 79 11.45 -2.34 -9.75
C LYS A 79 11.19 -0.88 -10.07
N VAL A 80 12.08 -0.21 -10.79
CA VAL A 80 11.88 1.20 -11.13
C VAL A 80 10.54 1.42 -11.83
N CYS A 81 9.77 2.41 -11.36
CA CYS A 81 8.52 2.79 -12.00
C CYS A 81 8.82 3.63 -13.25
N VAL A 82 8.34 3.19 -14.41
CA VAL A 82 8.48 3.92 -15.68
C VAL A 82 7.11 4.43 -16.10
N ILE A 83 6.99 5.75 -16.24
CA ILE A 83 5.83 6.42 -16.82
C ILE A 83 6.24 6.88 -18.21
N TYR A 84 5.62 6.30 -19.23
CA TYR A 84 5.81 6.77 -20.58
C TYR A 84 5.04 8.05 -20.84
N VAL A 85 5.70 8.97 -21.57
CA VAL A 85 5.13 10.24 -22.01
C VAL A 85 5.20 10.29 -23.52
N SER A 86 4.07 10.19 -24.24
CA SER A 86 4.14 10.12 -25.71
C SER A 86 2.84 10.52 -26.40
N ASN A 87 2.98 10.98 -27.67
CA ASN A 87 1.85 11.18 -28.59
C ASN A 87 1.28 9.87 -29.17
N TYR A 88 1.99 8.74 -29.01
CA TYR A 88 1.72 7.53 -29.76
C TYR A 88 0.98 6.48 -28.94
N THR A 89 -0.34 6.39 -29.17
CA THR A 89 -1.18 5.29 -28.66
C THR A 89 -0.89 3.94 -29.34
N GLU A 90 -0.40 3.94 -30.57
CA GLU A 90 -0.13 2.71 -31.34
C GLU A 90 1.09 1.92 -30.83
N LYS A 91 2.10 2.60 -30.28
CA LYS A 91 3.25 1.95 -29.62
C LYS A 91 2.96 1.41 -28.22
N MET A 92 1.75 1.65 -27.70
CA MET A 92 1.33 1.16 -26.39
C MET A 92 1.48 -0.37 -26.26
N ALA A 93 1.11 -1.12 -27.31
CA ALA A 93 1.21 -2.57 -27.30
C ALA A 93 2.68 -3.05 -27.13
N ALA A 94 3.64 -2.40 -27.78
CA ALA A 94 5.05 -2.72 -27.66
C ALA A 94 5.64 -2.31 -26.30
N SER A 95 5.09 -1.30 -25.66
CA SER A 95 5.54 -0.81 -24.36
C SER A 95 5.16 -1.75 -23.19
N PHE A 96 4.10 -2.56 -23.31
CA PHE A 96 3.70 -3.52 -22.28
C PHE A 96 4.77 -4.59 -21.98
N THR A 97 5.68 -4.86 -22.94
CA THR A 97 6.77 -5.83 -22.73
C THR A 97 7.74 -5.43 -21.62
N VAL A 98 7.76 -4.17 -21.22
CA VAL A 98 8.63 -3.62 -20.16
C VAL A 98 7.87 -3.32 -18.86
N HIS A 99 6.59 -3.67 -18.79
CA HIS A 99 5.74 -3.44 -17.63
C HIS A 99 5.82 -1.98 -17.11
N PRO A 100 5.33 -1.01 -17.91
CA PRO A 100 5.32 0.38 -17.45
C PRO A 100 4.38 0.54 -16.26
N PHE A 101 4.71 1.47 -15.37
CA PHE A 101 3.83 1.84 -14.27
C PHE A 101 2.58 2.57 -14.78
N SER A 102 2.77 3.47 -15.75
CA SER A 102 1.69 4.25 -16.34
C SER A 102 2.08 4.81 -17.70
N PHE A 103 1.08 5.43 -18.36
CA PHE A 103 1.22 6.07 -19.65
C PHE A 103 0.55 7.45 -19.64
N LEU A 104 1.27 8.48 -20.04
CA LEU A 104 0.79 9.86 -20.15
C LEU A 104 0.77 10.30 -21.61
N PRO A 105 -0.42 10.46 -22.22
CA PRO A 105 -0.51 10.99 -23.58
C PRO A 105 -0.16 12.47 -23.62
N LYS A 106 0.60 12.91 -24.63
CA LYS A 106 0.80 14.33 -24.93
C LYS A 106 -0.46 14.88 -25.64
N PRO A 107 -0.94 16.09 -25.35
CA PRO A 107 -0.35 17.09 -24.46
C PRO A 107 -0.60 16.75 -22.97
N ILE A 108 0.48 16.76 -22.20
CA ILE A 108 0.43 16.38 -20.77
C ILE A 108 -0.29 17.50 -20.00
N ARG A 109 -1.19 17.11 -19.09
CA ARG A 109 -1.81 18.02 -18.12
C ARG A 109 -1.16 17.85 -16.75
N GLN A 110 -1.09 18.95 -16.00
CA GLN A 110 -0.56 18.93 -14.65
C GLN A 110 -1.33 17.94 -13.73
N SER A 111 -2.66 17.85 -13.91
CA SER A 111 -3.52 16.91 -13.18
C SER A 111 -3.11 15.45 -13.38
N ASP A 112 -2.68 15.10 -14.60
CA ASP A 112 -2.32 13.72 -14.95
C ASP A 112 -0.97 13.36 -14.31
N ILE A 113 -0.03 14.32 -14.26
CA ILE A 113 1.23 14.15 -13.51
C ILE A 113 0.94 13.97 -12.01
N TYR A 114 0.05 14.79 -11.43
CA TYR A 114 -0.31 14.71 -10.02
C TYR A 114 -0.90 13.35 -9.65
N LYS A 115 -1.87 12.87 -10.45
CA LYS A 115 -2.46 11.56 -10.27
C LYS A 115 -1.41 10.44 -10.27
N ASN A 116 -0.51 10.47 -11.25
CA ASN A 116 0.56 9.47 -11.35
C ASN A 116 1.54 9.54 -10.18
N LEU A 117 1.84 10.74 -9.67
CA LEU A 117 2.67 10.87 -8.47
C LEU A 117 1.96 10.36 -7.22
N GLU A 118 0.65 10.57 -7.08
CA GLU A 118 -0.14 10.00 -5.98
C GLU A 118 -0.15 8.48 -6.02
N ASP A 119 -0.46 7.91 -7.19
CA ASP A 119 -0.44 6.46 -7.41
C ASP A 119 0.97 5.87 -7.13
N PHE A 120 2.03 6.55 -7.57
CA PHE A 120 3.42 6.16 -7.30
C PHE A 120 3.74 6.19 -5.81
N LEU A 121 3.37 7.25 -5.10
CA LEU A 121 3.59 7.36 -3.66
C LEU A 121 2.86 6.27 -2.89
N LEU A 122 1.62 5.93 -3.28
CA LEU A 122 0.87 4.83 -2.70
C LEU A 122 1.54 3.47 -2.97
N TYR A 123 1.99 3.27 -4.20
CA TYR A 123 2.66 2.02 -4.62
C TYR A 123 4.01 1.82 -3.91
N THR A 124 4.76 2.90 -3.67
CA THR A 124 6.09 2.85 -3.05
C THR A 124 6.09 3.03 -1.54
N GLN A 125 4.91 3.28 -0.93
CA GLN A 125 4.83 3.21 0.52
C GLN A 125 5.33 1.83 0.96
N PRO A 126 6.36 1.76 1.84
CA PRO A 126 6.70 0.49 2.43
C PRO A 126 5.41 -0.06 3.05
N GLU A 127 5.02 -1.27 2.65
CA GLU A 127 4.01 -1.97 3.45
C GLU A 127 4.51 -1.88 4.89
N GLU A 128 3.73 -1.27 5.78
CA GLU A 128 4.08 -1.26 7.20
C GLU A 128 4.46 -2.68 7.59
N PRO A 129 5.57 -2.90 8.30
CA PRO A 129 6.00 -4.25 8.61
C PRO A 129 4.83 -4.96 9.27
N LYS A 130 4.20 -5.87 8.51
CA LYS A 130 3.02 -6.60 8.97
C LYS A 130 3.37 -7.28 10.28
N THR A 131 2.73 -6.87 11.36
CA THR A 131 2.98 -7.47 12.68
C THR A 131 2.63 -8.94 12.60
N ARG A 132 3.65 -9.81 12.63
CA ARG A 132 3.47 -11.25 12.65
C ARG A 132 3.38 -11.74 14.09
N LEU A 133 2.34 -12.49 14.35
CA LEU A 133 2.09 -13.12 15.65
C LEU A 133 2.30 -14.63 15.53
N VAL A 134 2.95 -15.19 16.54
CA VAL A 134 3.21 -16.63 16.59
C VAL A 134 2.26 -17.25 17.61
N PHE A 135 1.58 -18.31 17.19
CA PHE A 135 0.65 -19.07 18.02
C PHE A 135 1.04 -20.54 18.06
N GLN A 136 0.87 -21.16 19.22
CA GLN A 136 1.00 -22.61 19.38
C GLN A 136 -0.34 -23.26 19.09
N THR A 137 -0.40 -24.06 18.06
CA THR A 137 -1.52 -24.97 17.81
C THR A 137 -1.33 -26.29 18.57
N LEU A 138 -2.19 -27.26 18.33
CA LEU A 138 -2.06 -28.59 18.91
C LEU A 138 -0.94 -29.41 18.28
N GLU A 139 -0.57 -29.07 17.03
CA GLU A 139 0.34 -29.86 16.20
C GLU A 139 1.66 -29.11 15.97
N GLU A 140 1.59 -27.79 15.75
CA GLU A 140 2.74 -26.99 15.31
C GLU A 140 2.67 -25.53 15.78
N GLN A 141 3.73 -24.79 15.55
CA GLN A 141 3.71 -23.32 15.66
C GLN A 141 3.36 -22.71 14.31
N ILE A 142 2.41 -21.76 14.34
CA ILE A 142 2.01 -21.00 13.16
C ILE A 142 2.38 -19.54 13.32
N SER A 143 2.71 -18.89 12.20
CA SER A 143 2.97 -17.45 12.15
C SER A 143 1.94 -16.80 11.25
N VAL A 144 1.14 -15.86 11.80
CA VAL A 144 0.01 -15.20 11.14
C VAL A 144 0.22 -13.70 11.18
N ASN A 145 -0.09 -12.98 10.09
CA ASN A 145 -0.11 -11.53 10.14
C ASN A 145 -1.31 -11.07 10.97
N MET A 146 -1.10 -10.09 11.83
CA MET A 146 -2.16 -9.57 12.70
C MET A 146 -3.38 -9.09 11.90
N GLU A 147 -3.15 -8.46 10.75
CA GLU A 147 -4.22 -7.98 9.87
C GLU A 147 -5.06 -9.09 9.22
N ASP A 148 -4.52 -10.32 9.13
CA ASP A 148 -5.23 -11.49 8.60
C ASP A 148 -6.16 -12.14 9.64
N ILE A 149 -6.04 -11.78 10.92
CA ILE A 149 -6.84 -12.34 12.00
C ILE A 149 -8.19 -11.62 12.06
N PHE A 150 -9.28 -12.37 11.93
CA PHE A 150 -10.64 -11.87 12.19
C PHE A 150 -10.94 -11.87 13.68
N TYR A 151 -10.87 -13.04 14.31
CA TYR A 151 -11.21 -13.20 15.74
C TYR A 151 -10.69 -14.53 16.27
N PHE A 152 -10.71 -14.64 17.61
CA PHE A 152 -10.60 -15.89 18.34
C PHE A 152 -11.97 -16.24 18.93
N GLU A 153 -12.34 -17.51 18.85
CA GLU A 153 -13.60 -18.03 19.33
C GLU A 153 -13.36 -19.18 20.31
N TYR A 154 -14.00 -19.13 21.49
CA TYR A 154 -14.03 -20.28 22.38
C TYR A 154 -15.07 -21.28 21.87
N SER A 155 -14.63 -22.37 21.29
CA SER A 155 -15.49 -23.37 20.66
C SER A 155 -16.10 -24.33 21.67
N GLN A 156 -17.16 -25.05 21.27
CA GLN A 156 -17.85 -26.05 22.10
C GLN A 156 -16.93 -27.19 22.56
N ASN A 157 -15.82 -27.44 21.87
CA ASN A 157 -14.82 -28.46 22.23
C ASN A 157 -13.82 -27.97 23.31
N ARG A 158 -14.14 -26.90 24.06
CA ARG A 158 -13.27 -26.29 25.07
C ARG A 158 -11.92 -25.81 24.53
N ARG A 159 -11.83 -25.51 23.24
CA ARG A 159 -10.62 -25.03 22.56
C ARG A 159 -10.84 -23.63 22.01
N VAL A 160 -9.76 -22.90 21.85
CA VAL A 160 -9.82 -21.61 21.17
C VAL A 160 -9.53 -21.83 19.70
N LYS A 161 -10.46 -21.38 18.84
CA LYS A 161 -10.34 -21.36 17.40
C LYS A 161 -9.87 -19.97 16.99
N LEU A 162 -8.75 -19.90 16.29
CA LEU A 162 -8.26 -18.71 15.59
C LEU A 162 -8.83 -18.70 14.17
N VAL A 163 -9.52 -17.65 13.78
CA VAL A 163 -10.13 -17.49 12.45
C VAL A 163 -9.42 -16.37 11.70
N THR A 164 -8.95 -16.66 10.49
CA THR A 164 -8.17 -15.76 9.65
C THR A 164 -8.68 -15.73 8.21
N THR A 165 -8.08 -14.86 7.38
CA THR A 165 -8.37 -14.76 5.94
C THR A 165 -8.05 -16.02 5.16
N THR A 166 -7.13 -16.88 5.65
CA THR A 166 -6.67 -18.10 4.97
C THR A 166 -7.22 -19.39 5.56
N GLY A 167 -8.01 -19.31 6.64
CA GLY A 167 -8.58 -20.47 7.30
C GLY A 167 -8.64 -20.35 8.81
N PHE A 168 -8.62 -21.50 9.51
CA PHE A 168 -8.67 -21.50 10.96
C PHE A 168 -7.76 -22.55 11.57
N TRP A 169 -7.38 -22.34 12.83
CA TRP A 169 -6.56 -23.27 13.63
C TRP A 169 -7.13 -23.38 15.04
N TYR A 170 -6.91 -24.52 15.69
CA TYR A 170 -7.20 -24.68 17.11
C TYR A 170 -5.92 -24.47 17.92
N LEU A 171 -5.97 -23.54 18.86
CA LEU A 171 -4.86 -23.15 19.70
C LEU A 171 -4.82 -23.94 21.00
N SER A 172 -3.62 -24.17 21.53
CA SER A 172 -3.40 -24.74 22.86
C SER A 172 -3.59 -23.70 24.00
N SER A 173 -3.65 -22.42 23.65
CA SER A 173 -3.79 -21.29 24.60
C SER A 173 -5.22 -21.14 25.12
N SER A 174 -5.37 -20.62 26.33
CA SER A 174 -6.68 -20.24 26.88
C SER A 174 -7.12 -18.85 26.37
N MET A 175 -8.44 -18.60 26.30
CA MET A 175 -8.97 -17.29 25.92
C MET A 175 -8.44 -16.16 26.83
N LYS A 176 -8.29 -16.40 28.14
CA LYS A 176 -7.74 -15.42 29.09
C LYS A 176 -6.29 -15.06 28.80
N SER A 177 -5.48 -16.04 28.40
CA SER A 177 -4.08 -15.81 28.00
C SER A 177 -4.01 -14.99 26.73
N LEU A 178 -4.85 -15.31 25.74
CA LEU A 178 -4.93 -14.58 24.47
C LEU A 178 -5.45 -13.16 24.67
N GLU A 179 -6.46 -12.94 25.52
CA GLU A 179 -6.94 -11.59 25.85
C GLU A 179 -5.79 -10.70 26.34
N LYS A 180 -4.99 -11.21 27.29
CA LYS A 180 -3.81 -10.48 27.81
C LYS A 180 -2.76 -10.21 26.73
N GLN A 181 -2.47 -11.21 25.90
CA GLN A 181 -1.49 -11.10 24.82
C GLN A 181 -1.94 -10.12 23.75
N MET A 182 -3.20 -10.17 23.35
CA MET A 182 -3.77 -9.37 22.24
C MET A 182 -4.16 -7.95 22.69
N GLN A 183 -4.12 -7.64 23.96
CA GLN A 183 -4.37 -6.29 24.49
C GLN A 183 -3.40 -5.25 23.89
N ALA A 184 -2.13 -5.64 23.71
CA ALA A 184 -1.11 -4.80 23.08
C ALA A 184 -1.44 -4.43 21.61
N TYR A 185 -2.34 -5.18 20.96
CA TYR A 185 -2.76 -5.03 19.59
C TYR A 185 -4.20 -4.54 19.45
N SER A 186 -4.75 -3.99 20.54
CA SER A 186 -6.10 -3.39 20.57
C SER A 186 -7.25 -4.37 20.30
N PHE A 187 -7.04 -5.68 20.40
CA PHE A 187 -8.14 -6.64 20.27
C PHE A 187 -9.19 -6.42 21.35
N LEU A 188 -10.45 -6.63 20.99
CA LEU A 188 -11.62 -6.37 21.84
C LEU A 188 -12.31 -7.68 22.23
N MET A 189 -12.79 -7.77 23.48
CA MET A 189 -13.59 -8.91 23.94
C MET A 189 -15.07 -8.52 24.10
N PRO A 190 -15.88 -8.55 23.01
CA PRO A 190 -17.29 -8.20 23.06
C PRO A 190 -18.13 -9.22 23.85
N HIS A 191 -17.70 -10.46 23.88
CA HIS A 191 -18.31 -11.56 24.59
C HIS A 191 -17.25 -12.47 25.20
N LYS A 192 -17.56 -13.18 26.28
CA LYS A 192 -16.62 -14.11 26.97
C LYS A 192 -16.02 -15.19 26.05
N SER A 193 -16.70 -15.48 24.94
CA SER A 193 -16.28 -16.48 23.95
C SER A 193 -15.61 -15.91 22.71
N PHE A 194 -15.50 -14.59 22.58
CA PHE A 194 -14.95 -13.96 21.37
C PHE A 194 -13.96 -12.87 21.71
N LEU A 195 -12.82 -12.87 21.02
CA LEU A 195 -11.82 -11.81 21.04
C LEU A 195 -11.60 -11.38 19.58
N VAL A 196 -11.96 -10.16 19.23
CA VAL A 196 -12.04 -9.68 17.83
C VAL A 196 -10.98 -8.66 17.49
N ASN A 197 -10.51 -8.70 16.26
CA ASN A 197 -9.66 -7.68 15.68
C ASN A 197 -10.50 -6.48 15.23
N PRO A 198 -10.37 -5.28 15.81
CA PRO A 198 -11.18 -4.12 15.42
C PRO A 198 -10.91 -3.68 13.99
N GLY A 199 -9.71 -3.90 13.44
CA GLY A 199 -9.37 -3.62 12.04
C GLY A 199 -10.13 -4.49 11.02
N GLN A 200 -10.75 -5.58 11.48
CA GLN A 200 -11.53 -6.50 10.65
C GLN A 200 -13.04 -6.40 10.87
N ILE A 201 -13.50 -5.37 11.58
CA ILE A 201 -14.93 -5.07 11.76
C ILE A 201 -15.45 -4.37 10.48
N LEU A 202 -16.55 -4.88 9.95
CA LEU A 202 -17.29 -4.28 8.84
C LEU A 202 -18.36 -3.29 9.36
N SER A 203 -19.14 -3.71 10.36
CA SER A 203 -20.16 -2.87 11.00
C SER A 203 -20.43 -3.34 12.45
N PHE A 204 -20.99 -2.48 13.27
CA PHE A 204 -21.31 -2.81 14.64
C PHE A 204 -22.59 -2.11 15.13
N GLY A 205 -23.34 -2.79 15.99
CA GLY A 205 -24.59 -2.32 16.56
C GLY A 205 -25.01 -3.21 17.74
N ALA A 206 -26.10 -3.95 17.61
CA ALA A 206 -26.47 -4.98 18.61
C ALA A 206 -25.46 -6.15 18.63
N GLU A 207 -24.88 -6.44 17.49
CA GLU A 207 -23.81 -7.40 17.22
C GLU A 207 -22.70 -6.74 16.39
N ILE A 208 -21.57 -7.41 16.25
CA ILE A 208 -20.47 -6.98 15.37
C ILE A 208 -20.51 -7.86 14.13
N GLN A 209 -20.55 -7.23 12.97
CA GLN A 209 -20.31 -7.91 11.69
C GLN A 209 -18.84 -7.80 11.32
N MET A 210 -18.19 -8.94 11.14
CA MET A 210 -16.80 -9.02 10.66
C MET A 210 -16.73 -8.95 9.13
N LYS A 211 -15.57 -8.62 8.57
CA LYS A 211 -15.37 -8.57 7.11
C LYS A 211 -15.57 -9.92 6.40
N ASN A 212 -15.46 -11.03 7.13
CA ASN A 212 -15.82 -12.37 6.62
C ASN A 212 -17.33 -12.67 6.73
N HIS A 213 -18.17 -11.66 7.03
CA HIS A 213 -19.61 -11.70 7.17
C HIS A 213 -20.15 -12.46 8.43
N GLU A 214 -19.26 -12.97 9.28
CA GLU A 214 -19.69 -13.58 10.55
C GLU A 214 -20.22 -12.54 11.53
N MET A 215 -21.26 -12.92 12.30
CA MET A 215 -21.90 -12.09 13.31
C MET A 215 -21.41 -12.48 14.69
N ILE A 216 -20.80 -11.54 15.40
CA ILE A 216 -20.26 -11.75 16.74
C ILE A 216 -21.16 -11.07 17.77
N PRO A 217 -21.67 -11.80 18.78
CA PRO A 217 -22.55 -11.24 19.80
C PRO A 217 -21.80 -10.29 20.72
N ILE A 218 -22.48 -9.22 21.17
CA ILE A 218 -22.01 -8.33 22.22
C ILE A 218 -22.80 -8.59 23.50
N ALA A 219 -22.10 -8.92 24.59
CA ALA A 219 -22.72 -9.10 25.88
C ALA A 219 -23.39 -7.78 26.35
N LYS A 220 -24.62 -7.86 26.86
CA LYS A 220 -25.42 -6.68 27.25
C LYS A 220 -24.66 -5.69 28.16
N ASN A 221 -23.93 -6.22 29.15
CA ASN A 221 -23.14 -5.44 30.09
C ASN A 221 -21.84 -4.85 29.51
N ARG A 222 -21.40 -5.28 28.30
CA ARG A 222 -20.19 -4.78 27.61
C ARG A 222 -20.49 -3.85 26.44
N ARG A 223 -21.77 -3.71 26.07
CA ARG A 223 -22.16 -2.99 24.84
C ARG A 223 -21.60 -1.56 24.78
N LYS A 224 -21.80 -0.77 25.83
CA LYS A 224 -21.32 0.61 25.89
C LYS A 224 -19.80 0.68 25.72
N GLN A 225 -19.07 -0.09 26.51
CA GLN A 225 -17.59 -0.13 26.46
C GLN A 225 -17.06 -0.57 25.10
N VAL A 226 -17.64 -1.61 24.49
CA VAL A 226 -17.22 -2.12 23.17
C VAL A 226 -17.44 -1.07 22.08
N HIS A 227 -18.58 -0.38 22.09
CA HIS A 227 -18.88 0.70 21.15
C HIS A 227 -17.87 1.86 21.26
N GLU A 228 -17.55 2.28 22.49
CA GLU A 228 -16.54 3.32 22.75
C GLU A 228 -15.17 2.88 22.25
N GLN A 229 -14.76 1.64 22.49
CA GLN A 229 -13.47 1.11 22.04
C GLN A 229 -13.38 1.01 20.51
N ILE A 230 -14.42 0.53 19.82
CA ILE A 230 -14.46 0.46 18.36
C ILE A 230 -14.40 1.86 17.78
N SER A 231 -15.20 2.80 18.30
CA SER A 231 -15.21 4.19 17.84
C SER A 231 -13.85 4.87 18.02
N ALA A 232 -13.19 4.66 19.17
CA ALA A 232 -11.85 5.17 19.43
C ALA A 232 -10.80 4.58 18.47
N TYR A 233 -10.87 3.27 18.21
CA TYR A 233 -9.98 2.61 17.25
C TYR A 233 -10.14 3.20 15.84
N LEU A 234 -11.39 3.31 15.37
CA LEU A 234 -11.68 3.87 14.05
C LEU A 234 -11.23 5.35 13.95
N HIS A 235 -11.46 6.14 15.00
CA HIS A 235 -11.03 7.53 15.04
C HIS A 235 -9.49 7.65 14.97
N ASN A 236 -8.77 6.84 15.71
CA ASN A 236 -7.29 6.81 15.66
C ASN A 236 -6.76 6.30 14.31
N SER A 237 -7.45 5.34 13.68
CA SER A 237 -7.08 4.81 12.36
C SER A 237 -7.41 5.77 11.22
N LEU A 238 -8.41 6.66 11.39
CA LEU A 238 -8.82 7.68 10.43
C LEU A 238 -8.06 9.01 10.59
N ASN A 239 -7.33 9.22 11.71
CA ASN A 239 -6.53 10.43 11.94
C ASN A 239 -5.23 10.50 11.13
N ILE A 240 -5.06 9.62 10.14
CA ILE A 240 -4.11 9.81 9.05
C ILE A 240 -4.85 10.59 7.95
N ASN A 241 -4.70 11.95 7.97
CA ASN A 241 -5.01 12.90 6.90
C ASN A 241 -6.48 13.28 6.62
N TRP A 242 -7.16 13.90 7.58
CA TRP A 242 -8.14 14.93 7.28
C TRP A 242 -7.79 16.19 8.12
N ARG A 243 -6.77 16.92 7.72
CA ARG A 243 -6.63 18.33 8.02
C ARG A 243 -6.65 19.06 6.69
N ASP A 244 -7.67 19.92 6.60
CA ASP A 244 -8.03 20.85 5.54
C ASP A 244 -6.87 21.43 4.75
#